data_7e0e8b3fd5e06256c298e5c0f545b313
#
_entry.id   7e0e8b3fd5e06256c298e5c0f545b313
#
_cell.length_a   1.000
_cell.length_b   1.000
_cell.length_c   1.000
_cell.angle_alpha   90.00
_cell.angle_beta   90.00
_cell.angle_gamma   90.00
#
_symmetry.space_group_name_H-M   'P 1'
#
loop_
_entity.id
_entity.type
_entity.pdbx_description
1 polymer ?
#
loop_
_entity_poly.entity_id
_entity_poly.type
_entity_poly.pdbx_seq_one_letter_code
_entity_poly.pdbx_strand_id
1 'polypeptide(L)'
;MIEDREVQQLFGDDLEFSVPEGIDFISTNPRVHTASVLARHRTSGIVHVDDTLNVVKIPPILRRFLPSPQLTFHPLLGKALQKNADAADRYIRWASGLARQWRDTPVVCAAHSDIHHLQGTDFQEEVLQALEGVRKTLERHRLRYAAH
;
A
#
# COMPACT_ATOMS: atom_id res chain seq x y z
N MET A 1 13.34 -15.37 0.84
CA MET A 1 13.12 -13.88 0.96
C MET A 1 11.88 -13.64 1.81
N ILE A 2 11.62 -12.44 2.27
CA ILE A 2 10.49 -12.18 3.19
C ILE A 2 9.10 -12.43 2.56
N GLU A 3 9.01 -12.53 1.24
CA GLU A 3 7.81 -12.99 0.53
C GLU A 3 7.52 -14.48 0.72
N ASP A 4 8.51 -15.25 1.18
CA ASP A 4 8.40 -16.66 1.46
C ASP A 4 7.64 -16.88 2.77
N ARG A 5 6.58 -17.71 2.74
CA ARG A 5 5.76 -18.02 3.90
C ARG A 5 6.53 -18.69 5.03
N GLU A 6 7.51 -19.53 4.71
CA GLU A 6 8.35 -20.18 5.73
C GLU A 6 9.18 -19.14 6.50
N VAL A 7 9.73 -18.14 5.78
CA VAL A 7 10.46 -17.03 6.42
C VAL A 7 9.52 -16.16 7.26
N GLN A 8 8.31 -15.88 6.78
CA GLN A 8 7.30 -15.12 7.54
C GLN A 8 6.90 -15.83 8.84
N GLN A 9 6.81 -17.17 8.84
CA GLN A 9 6.48 -17.96 10.02
C GLN A 9 7.54 -17.83 11.13
N LEU A 10 8.82 -17.62 10.80
CA LEU A 10 9.87 -17.41 11.78
C LEU A 10 9.64 -16.17 12.67
N PHE A 11 8.89 -15.19 12.16
CA PHE A 11 8.58 -13.94 12.85
C PHE A 11 7.09 -13.81 13.21
N GLY A 12 6.33 -14.91 13.01
CA GLY A 12 4.87 -14.90 13.11
C GLY A 12 4.32 -14.58 14.50
N ASP A 13 5.12 -14.76 15.55
CA ASP A 13 4.73 -14.41 16.92
C ASP A 13 4.70 -12.89 17.14
N ASP A 14 5.60 -12.14 16.48
CA ASP A 14 5.75 -10.70 16.64
C ASP A 14 5.18 -9.89 15.48
N LEU A 15 5.24 -10.42 14.26
CA LEU A 15 4.91 -9.69 13.03
C LEU A 15 3.82 -10.39 12.22
N GLU A 16 2.96 -9.57 11.64
CA GLU A 16 2.07 -9.94 10.53
C GLU A 16 2.62 -9.37 9.26
N PHE A 17 2.59 -10.15 8.19
CA PHE A 17 3.06 -9.69 6.87
C PHE A 17 1.90 -9.60 5.88
N SER A 18 1.98 -8.61 4.99
CA SER A 18 1.08 -8.49 3.85
C SER A 18 1.88 -8.24 2.59
N VAL A 19 1.68 -9.11 1.61
CA VAL A 19 2.38 -9.07 0.33
C VAL A 19 1.41 -8.52 -0.71
N PRO A 20 1.72 -7.36 -1.34
CA PRO A 20 0.88 -6.82 -2.40
C PRO A 20 0.67 -7.80 -3.54
N GLU A 21 -0.57 -7.90 -4.02
CA GLU A 21 -0.93 -8.79 -5.12
C GLU A 21 -1.03 -8.02 -6.44
N GLY A 22 -0.84 -8.73 -7.55
CA GLY A 22 -0.96 -8.14 -8.90
C GLY A 22 0.18 -7.21 -9.33
N ILE A 23 1.29 -7.21 -8.60
CA ILE A 23 2.48 -6.41 -8.90
C ILE A 23 3.71 -7.29 -9.07
N ASP A 24 4.69 -6.79 -9.80
CA ASP A 24 6.02 -7.37 -9.95
C ASP A 24 6.97 -6.77 -8.91
N PHE A 25 7.43 -7.58 -7.94
CA PHE A 25 8.43 -7.16 -6.96
C PHE A 25 9.80 -6.92 -7.60
N ILE A 26 10.15 -7.73 -8.59
CA ILE A 26 11.37 -7.58 -9.37
C ILE A 26 10.98 -6.88 -10.66
N SER A 27 11.10 -5.56 -10.67
CA SER A 27 10.91 -4.79 -11.90
C SER A 27 12.02 -5.11 -12.91
N THR A 28 11.65 -5.19 -14.19
CA THR A 28 12.62 -5.23 -15.29
C THR A 28 13.49 -3.97 -15.35
N ASN A 29 13.08 -2.91 -14.65
CA ASN A 29 13.86 -1.69 -14.48
C ASN A 29 14.37 -1.61 -13.03
N PRO A 30 15.71 -1.75 -12.79
CA PRO A 30 16.28 -1.73 -11.44
C PRO A 30 16.13 -0.39 -10.71
N ARG A 31 15.65 0.66 -11.37
CA ARG A 31 15.37 1.97 -10.77
C ARG A 31 13.92 2.11 -10.28
N VAL A 32 13.09 1.09 -10.48
CA VAL A 32 11.68 1.10 -10.06
C VAL A 32 11.53 0.17 -8.87
N HIS A 33 11.69 0.72 -7.67
CA HIS A 33 11.33 0.08 -6.42
C HIS A 33 9.97 0.67 -6.01
N THR A 34 8.88 -0.07 -6.16
CA THR A 34 7.52 0.45 -5.95
C THR A 34 6.65 -0.50 -5.15
N ALA A 35 7.25 -1.59 -4.72
CA ALA A 35 6.53 -2.63 -4.02
C ALA A 35 7.41 -3.27 -2.96
N SER A 36 6.90 -3.33 -1.76
CA SER A 36 7.51 -3.97 -0.62
C SER A 36 6.48 -4.78 0.16
N VAL A 37 6.96 -5.76 0.89
CA VAL A 37 6.14 -6.47 1.87
C VAL A 37 5.87 -5.53 3.04
N LEU A 38 4.60 -5.39 3.41
CA LEU A 38 4.21 -4.63 4.58
C LEU A 38 4.32 -5.52 5.82
N ALA A 39 4.76 -4.93 6.93
CA ALA A 39 4.87 -5.61 8.21
C ALA A 39 4.11 -4.85 9.30
N ARG A 40 3.30 -5.57 10.09
CA ARG A 40 2.59 -5.03 11.26
C ARG A 40 3.10 -5.71 12.52
N HIS A 41 3.52 -4.94 13.49
CA HIS A 41 3.88 -5.45 14.80
C HIS A 41 2.62 -5.78 15.60
N ARG A 42 2.45 -7.04 16.03
CA ARG A 42 1.21 -7.56 16.61
C ARG A 42 0.81 -6.83 17.89
N THR A 43 1.77 -6.58 18.77
CA THR A 43 1.50 -5.99 20.09
C THR A 43 1.18 -4.51 20.01
N SER A 44 1.92 -3.72 19.20
CA SER A 44 1.72 -2.28 19.12
C SER A 44 0.77 -1.85 18.01
N GLY A 45 0.47 -2.73 17.04
CA GLY A 45 -0.31 -2.39 15.85
C GLY A 45 0.41 -1.49 14.85
N ILE A 46 1.67 -1.10 15.11
CA ILE A 46 2.45 -0.24 14.19
C ILE A 46 2.70 -0.98 12.88
N VAL A 47 2.47 -0.29 11.77
CA VAL A 47 2.68 -0.82 10.41
C VAL A 47 3.85 -0.14 9.74
N HIS A 48 4.73 -0.94 9.15
CA HIS A 48 5.78 -0.49 8.25
C HIS A 48 5.37 -0.77 6.80
N VAL A 49 5.37 0.25 5.94
CA VAL A 49 4.79 0.18 4.58
C VAL A 49 5.81 0.40 3.46
N ASP A 50 7.05 0.78 3.81
CA ASP A 50 8.15 1.04 2.88
C ASP A 50 7.69 1.84 1.63
N ASP A 51 7.94 1.34 0.41
CA ASP A 51 7.60 2.04 -0.84
C ASP A 51 6.15 1.80 -1.32
N THR A 52 5.41 0.89 -0.71
CA THR A 52 4.03 0.58 -1.16
C THR A 52 3.06 1.70 -0.88
N LEU A 53 3.17 2.32 0.30
CA LEU A 53 2.40 3.48 0.73
C LEU A 53 3.34 4.62 1.15
N ASN A 54 2.99 5.83 0.78
CA ASN A 54 3.70 7.03 1.16
C ASN A 54 2.84 7.90 2.07
N VAL A 55 3.46 8.59 3.02
CA VAL A 55 2.83 9.61 3.85
C VAL A 55 3.00 10.97 3.19
N VAL A 56 1.88 11.63 2.88
CA VAL A 56 1.91 12.97 2.29
C VAL A 56 1.81 14.03 3.38
N LYS A 57 2.84 14.86 3.49
CA LYS A 57 2.83 16.04 4.38
C LYS A 57 2.06 17.17 3.74
N ILE A 58 0.87 17.46 4.27
CA ILE A 58 0.11 18.65 3.85
C ILE A 58 0.40 19.77 4.84
N PRO A 59 0.84 20.94 4.37
CA PRO A 59 0.99 22.09 5.22
C PRO A 59 -0.28 22.38 6.02
N PRO A 60 -0.19 22.73 7.32
CA PRO A 60 -1.38 22.88 8.19
C PRO A 60 -2.42 23.86 7.62
N ILE A 61 -1.99 24.92 6.93
CA ILE A 61 -2.87 25.92 6.32
C ILE A 61 -3.74 25.33 5.18
N LEU A 62 -3.27 24.29 4.50
CA LEU A 62 -3.99 23.65 3.40
C LEU A 62 -4.90 22.50 3.87
N ARG A 63 -4.69 21.95 5.08
CA ARG A 63 -5.51 20.88 5.65
C ARG A 63 -6.99 21.25 5.78
N ARG A 64 -7.29 22.55 5.90
CA ARG A 64 -8.67 23.07 5.99
C ARG A 64 -9.41 23.02 4.66
N PHE A 65 -8.71 23.03 3.52
CA PHE A 65 -9.28 23.16 2.18
C PHE A 65 -9.10 21.93 1.31
N LEU A 66 -8.21 21.04 1.68
CA LEU A 66 -7.94 19.80 0.97
C LEU A 66 -8.24 18.63 1.91
N PRO A 67 -9.38 17.93 1.74
CA PRO A 67 -9.54 16.60 2.29
C PRO A 67 -8.56 15.70 1.54
N SER A 68 -7.35 15.59 2.06
CA SER A 68 -6.31 14.85 1.41
C SER A 68 -6.05 13.59 2.20
N PRO A 69 -6.05 12.43 1.58
CA PRO A 69 -5.53 11.24 2.21
C PRO A 69 -4.10 11.52 2.64
N GLN A 70 -3.78 11.23 3.88
CA GLN A 70 -2.41 11.32 4.36
C GLN A 70 -1.57 10.18 3.79
N LEU A 71 -2.21 9.04 3.51
CA LEU A 71 -1.62 7.91 2.81
C LEU A 71 -1.91 8.00 1.30
N THR A 72 -0.91 7.66 0.50
CA THR A 72 -1.06 7.52 -0.96
C THR A 72 -0.29 6.30 -1.42
N PHE A 73 -0.81 5.60 -2.43
CA PHE A 73 -0.02 4.58 -3.11
C PHE A 73 1.08 5.21 -3.96
N HIS A 74 2.17 4.46 -4.15
CA HIS A 74 3.34 4.95 -4.88
C HIS A 74 2.95 5.44 -6.29
N PRO A 75 3.44 6.62 -6.75
CA PRO A 75 3.07 7.21 -8.05
C PRO A 75 3.37 6.32 -9.26
N LEU A 76 4.34 5.42 -9.14
CA LEU A 76 4.72 4.49 -10.20
C LEU A 76 3.96 3.15 -10.14
N LEU A 77 2.91 3.02 -9.32
CA LEU A 77 2.09 1.80 -9.22
C LEU A 77 1.74 1.22 -10.59
N GLY A 78 1.31 2.05 -11.53
CA GLY A 78 0.95 1.58 -12.88
C GLY A 78 2.08 0.93 -13.68
N LYS A 79 3.35 1.14 -13.28
CA LYS A 79 4.53 0.47 -13.86
C LYS A 79 4.87 -0.83 -13.14
N ALA A 80 4.45 -0.96 -11.88
CA ALA A 80 4.67 -2.15 -11.07
C ALA A 80 3.62 -3.23 -11.30
N LEU A 81 2.42 -2.89 -11.77
CA LEU A 81 1.37 -3.85 -12.08
C LEU A 81 1.83 -4.87 -13.12
N GLN A 82 1.57 -6.14 -12.86
CA GLN A 82 1.82 -7.24 -13.77
C GLN A 82 1.06 -7.02 -15.08
N LYS A 83 1.69 -7.36 -16.21
CA LYS A 83 1.14 -7.10 -17.55
C LYS A 83 0.07 -8.13 -17.94
N ASN A 84 -0.99 -8.25 -17.15
CA ASN A 84 -2.14 -9.13 -17.39
C ASN A 84 -3.46 -8.46 -16.97
N ALA A 85 -4.57 -9.01 -17.42
CA ALA A 85 -5.90 -8.40 -17.29
C ALA A 85 -6.39 -8.30 -15.83
N ASP A 86 -6.01 -9.25 -14.97
CA ASP A 86 -6.50 -9.36 -13.59
C ASP A 86 -5.62 -8.67 -12.53
N ALA A 87 -4.45 -8.15 -12.93
CA ALA A 87 -3.47 -7.57 -12.01
C ALA A 87 -4.05 -6.40 -11.18
N ALA A 88 -4.76 -5.49 -11.86
CA ALA A 88 -5.40 -4.37 -11.18
C ALA A 88 -6.48 -4.83 -10.19
N ASP A 89 -7.24 -5.87 -10.54
CA ASP A 89 -8.29 -6.42 -9.67
C ASP A 89 -7.72 -7.14 -8.46
N ARG A 90 -6.62 -7.87 -8.64
CA ARG A 90 -5.89 -8.50 -7.51
C ARG A 90 -5.37 -7.43 -6.56
N TYR A 91 -4.76 -6.38 -7.10
CA TYR A 91 -4.26 -5.27 -6.28
C TYR A 91 -5.38 -4.59 -5.48
N ILE A 92 -6.53 -4.31 -6.11
CA ILE A 92 -7.70 -3.72 -5.44
C ILE A 92 -8.21 -4.64 -4.31
N ARG A 93 -8.34 -5.94 -4.58
CA ARG A 93 -8.80 -6.91 -3.56
C ARG A 93 -7.82 -6.98 -2.39
N TRP A 94 -6.52 -7.05 -2.68
CA TRP A 94 -5.47 -7.05 -1.68
C TRP A 94 -5.54 -5.78 -0.80
N ALA A 95 -5.51 -4.59 -1.41
CA ALA A 95 -5.52 -3.32 -0.68
C ALA A 95 -6.78 -3.15 0.19
N SER A 96 -7.94 -3.53 -0.35
CA SER A 96 -9.21 -3.49 0.39
C SER A 96 -9.26 -4.53 1.53
N GLY A 97 -8.64 -5.68 1.34
CA GLY A 97 -8.47 -6.71 2.38
C GLY A 97 -7.57 -6.24 3.50
N LEU A 98 -6.40 -5.70 3.14
CA LEU A 98 -5.43 -5.10 4.06
C LEU A 98 -6.07 -4.00 4.92
N ALA A 99 -6.80 -3.08 4.27
CA ALA A 99 -7.47 -1.97 4.92
C ALA A 99 -8.41 -2.45 6.04
N ARG A 100 -9.19 -3.51 5.78
CA ARG A 100 -10.08 -4.10 6.78
C ARG A 100 -9.34 -4.85 7.87
N GLN A 101 -8.32 -5.64 7.48
CA GLN A 101 -7.59 -6.51 8.42
C GLN A 101 -6.80 -5.69 9.44
N TRP A 102 -6.21 -4.57 9.02
CA TRP A 102 -5.36 -3.73 9.86
C TRP A 102 -6.02 -2.40 10.25
N ARG A 103 -7.33 -2.37 10.28
CA ARG A 103 -8.13 -1.17 10.54
C ARG A 103 -7.72 -0.43 11.81
N ASP A 104 -7.35 -1.17 12.86
CA ASP A 104 -6.97 -0.66 14.19
C ASP A 104 -5.51 -0.21 14.30
N THR A 105 -4.81 -0.06 13.17
CA THR A 105 -3.44 0.45 13.12
C THR A 105 -3.38 1.87 13.67
N PRO A 106 -2.57 2.14 14.72
CA PRO A 106 -2.46 3.49 15.29
C PRO A 106 -1.43 4.35 14.58
N VAL A 107 -0.40 3.72 13.98
CA VAL A 107 0.75 4.41 13.40
C VAL A 107 1.23 3.69 12.15
N VAL A 108 1.51 4.46 11.11
CA VAL A 108 2.14 4.00 9.86
C VAL A 108 3.53 4.60 9.75
N CYS A 109 4.53 3.75 9.54
CA CYS A 109 5.92 4.13 9.29
C CYS A 109 6.24 3.88 7.81
N ALA A 110 6.48 4.94 7.05
CA ALA A 110 6.89 4.87 5.65
C ALA A 110 8.36 5.24 5.51
N ALA A 111 9.17 4.34 4.95
CA ALA A 111 10.64 4.43 4.98
C ALA A 111 11.20 5.73 4.36
N HIS A 112 10.58 6.21 3.29
CA HIS A 112 11.08 7.35 2.52
C HIS A 112 10.27 8.64 2.69
N SER A 113 9.23 8.63 3.53
CA SER A 113 8.38 9.81 3.68
C SER A 113 8.26 10.29 5.13
N ASP A 114 7.53 9.60 5.99
CA ASP A 114 7.32 10.03 7.38
C ASP A 114 6.70 8.95 8.26
N ILE A 115 6.53 9.31 9.55
CA ILE A 115 5.68 8.59 10.50
C ILE A 115 4.32 9.28 10.56
N HIS A 116 3.25 8.54 10.34
CA HIS A 116 1.89 9.03 10.37
C HIS A 116 1.10 8.42 11.53
N HIS A 117 0.66 9.29 12.45
CA HIS A 117 -0.24 8.93 13.53
C HIS A 117 -1.69 9.08 13.08
N LEU A 118 -2.46 8.02 13.12
CA LEU A 118 -3.86 7.98 12.73
C LEU A 118 -4.73 8.55 13.86
N GLN A 119 -4.79 9.89 13.96
CA GLN A 119 -5.58 10.61 14.94
C GLN A 119 -6.81 11.23 14.28
N GLY A 120 -8.01 10.72 14.62
CA GLY A 120 -9.28 11.21 14.06
C GLY A 120 -9.70 10.58 12.74
N THR A 121 -8.98 9.57 12.28
CA THR A 121 -9.28 8.70 11.13
C THR A 121 -8.84 7.29 11.46
N ASP A 122 -9.19 6.30 10.63
CA ASP A 122 -8.68 4.95 10.77
C ASP A 122 -7.88 4.51 9.52
N PHE A 123 -7.07 3.48 9.68
CA PHE A 123 -6.23 2.94 8.60
C PHE A 123 -7.06 2.48 7.40
N GLN A 124 -8.24 1.92 7.66
CA GLN A 124 -9.14 1.49 6.59
C GLN A 124 -9.60 2.66 5.74
N GLU A 125 -10.02 3.75 6.36
CA GLU A 125 -10.48 4.94 5.65
C GLU A 125 -9.38 5.53 4.78
N GLU A 126 -8.17 5.71 5.34
CA GLU A 126 -7.05 6.30 4.61
C GLU A 126 -6.57 5.43 3.46
N VAL A 127 -6.48 4.11 3.65
CA VAL A 127 -6.09 3.19 2.56
C VAL A 127 -7.13 3.15 1.45
N LEU A 128 -8.44 3.18 1.78
CA LEU A 128 -9.49 3.21 0.76
C LEU A 128 -9.50 4.55 0.00
N GLN A 129 -9.22 5.66 0.66
CA GLN A 129 -9.03 6.95 -0.01
C GLN A 129 -7.79 6.95 -0.92
N ALA A 130 -6.67 6.39 -0.44
CA ALA A 130 -5.48 6.22 -1.26
C ALA A 130 -5.76 5.36 -2.51
N LEU A 131 -6.57 4.29 -2.36
CA LEU A 131 -6.99 3.43 -3.46
C LEU A 131 -7.84 4.19 -4.49
N GLU A 132 -8.75 5.05 -4.03
CA GLU A 132 -9.53 5.93 -4.92
C GLU A 132 -8.61 6.91 -5.67
N GLY A 133 -7.55 7.41 -5.04
CA GLY A 133 -6.56 8.28 -5.66
C GLY A 133 -5.84 7.64 -6.87
N VAL A 134 -5.67 6.32 -6.87
CA VAL A 134 -5.03 5.57 -7.98
C VAL A 134 -6.03 4.87 -8.89
N ARG A 135 -7.35 5.04 -8.69
CA ARG A 135 -8.42 4.37 -9.45
C ARG A 135 -8.24 4.52 -10.96
N LYS A 136 -7.98 5.72 -11.45
CA LYS A 136 -7.77 5.98 -12.89
C LYS A 136 -6.55 5.21 -13.45
N THR A 137 -5.51 5.01 -12.65
CA THR A 137 -4.33 4.24 -13.04
C THR A 137 -4.68 2.76 -13.18
N LEU A 138 -5.42 2.21 -12.22
CA LEU A 138 -5.89 0.82 -12.21
C LEU A 138 -6.88 0.55 -13.36
N GLU A 139 -7.82 1.45 -13.61
CA GLU A 139 -8.76 1.35 -14.73
C GLU A 139 -8.05 1.38 -16.10
N ARG A 140 -7.09 2.31 -16.28
CA ARG A 140 -6.29 2.39 -17.49
C ARG A 140 -5.48 1.12 -17.73
N HIS A 141 -4.92 0.55 -16.66
CA HIS A 141 -4.21 -0.72 -16.73
C HIS A 141 -5.14 -1.86 -17.15
N ARG A 142 -6.31 -1.97 -16.51
CA ARG A 142 -7.34 -2.97 -16.85
C ARG A 142 -7.73 -2.91 -18.33
N LEU A 143 -8.05 -1.71 -18.84
CA LEU A 143 -8.39 -1.51 -20.25
C LEU A 143 -7.25 -1.90 -21.19
N ARG A 144 -6.01 -1.61 -20.81
CA ARG A 144 -4.83 -1.93 -21.64
C ARG A 144 -4.63 -3.42 -21.85
N TYR A 145 -4.93 -4.23 -20.83
CA TYR A 145 -4.66 -5.68 -20.84
C TYR A 145 -5.93 -6.55 -20.94
N ALA A 146 -7.13 -5.96 -21.00
CA ALA A 146 -8.39 -6.68 -21.21
C ALA A 146 -8.55 -7.23 -22.64
N ALA A 147 -7.80 -6.70 -23.60
CA ALA A 147 -7.95 -7.00 -25.03
C ALA A 147 -6.97 -8.09 -25.57
N HIS A 148 -6.38 -8.89 -24.65
CA HIS A 148 -5.47 -9.96 -25.07
C HIS A 148 -5.85 -11.29 -24.45
#